data_822355039966ac86c5598de3b191f19c
#
_entry.id   822355039966ac86c5598de3b191f19c
#
_cell.length_a   1.000
_cell.length_b   1.000
_cell.length_c   1.000
_cell.angle_alpha   90.00
_cell.angle_beta   90.00
_cell.angle_gamma   90.00
#
_symmetry.space_group_name_H-M   'P 1'
#
loop_
_entity.id
_entity.type
_entity.pdbx_description
1 polymer ?
#
loop_
_entity_poly.entity_id
_entity_poly.type
_entity_poly.pdbx_seq_one_letter_code
_entity_poly.pdbx_strand_id
1 'polypeptide(L)'
;KLYFHTTGGSAYVSRADAPEVLAQFKRITGENKITRIAEGDEYGNMDKFIQGAELSQQFYTDWWVIGPFDNENLKGLVTVFTPEKEFDTAKTVIGKDGVSVQWKQYSDHTSGYIDFARIFNPSENVVAYARRTVVMDSAKNVQFGIGSNDGVRVWVNGKLVLDRQVARRAQVNEDKITVPLRKGENDILVKADQLKRGWGFYFTEIQ
;
A
#
# COMPACT_ATOMS: atom_id res chain seq x y z
N LYS A 1 8.65 -16.76 27.35
CA LYS A 1 7.73 -17.71 26.71
C LYS A 1 6.91 -16.88 25.69
N LEU A 2 7.24 -17.01 24.42
CA LEU A 2 6.40 -16.50 23.34
C LEU A 2 5.30 -17.54 23.09
N TYR A 3 4.06 -17.18 23.29
CA TYR A 3 2.92 -17.99 22.91
C TYR A 3 2.41 -17.52 21.55
N PHE A 4 2.60 -18.34 20.53
CA PHE A 4 1.88 -18.16 19.26
C PHE A 4 0.58 -18.98 19.36
N HIS A 5 -0.55 -18.32 19.46
CA HIS A 5 -1.85 -18.97 19.33
C HIS A 5 -2.24 -18.96 17.84
N THR A 6 -2.12 -20.12 17.20
CA THR A 6 -2.66 -20.37 15.86
C THR A 6 -4.06 -20.95 15.97
N THR A 7 -5.04 -20.13 16.22
CA THR A 7 -6.43 -20.45 15.93
C THR A 7 -6.94 -19.38 14.99
N GLY A 8 -6.77 -19.59 13.67
CA GLY A 8 -7.52 -18.88 12.63
C GLY A 8 -7.53 -17.34 12.63
N GLY A 9 -6.70 -16.69 13.42
CA GLY A 9 -6.61 -15.25 13.55
C GLY A 9 -5.22 -14.76 13.19
N SER A 10 -5.13 -13.70 12.41
CA SER A 10 -3.90 -13.02 12.08
C SER A 10 -3.18 -12.57 13.35
N ALA A 11 -1.99 -13.08 13.62
CA ALA A 11 -1.13 -12.58 14.69
C ALA A 11 -0.62 -11.20 14.24
N TYR A 12 -1.17 -10.14 14.82
CA TYR A 12 -0.69 -8.78 14.60
C TYR A 12 0.58 -8.55 15.42
N VAL A 13 1.73 -8.58 14.75
CA VAL A 13 2.93 -7.90 15.26
C VAL A 13 2.86 -6.46 14.75
N SER A 14 2.98 -5.47 15.63
CA SER A 14 2.98 -4.09 15.19
C SER A 14 4.17 -3.87 14.23
N ARG A 15 4.03 -2.97 13.26
CA ARG A 15 5.10 -2.64 12.31
C ARG A 15 6.39 -2.18 13.03
N ALA A 16 6.25 -1.55 14.19
CA ALA A 16 7.36 -1.13 15.04
C ALA A 16 8.11 -2.32 15.67
N ASP A 17 7.40 -3.40 16.01
CA ASP A 17 7.96 -4.55 16.70
C ASP A 17 8.44 -5.65 15.75
N ALA A 18 8.00 -5.63 14.49
CA ALA A 18 8.32 -6.65 13.49
C ALA A 18 9.84 -6.90 13.31
N PRO A 19 10.70 -5.86 13.22
CA PRO A 19 12.15 -6.04 13.07
C PRO A 19 12.77 -6.74 14.27
N GLU A 20 12.34 -6.40 15.48
CA GLU A 20 12.87 -7.02 16.73
C GLU A 20 12.43 -8.46 16.87
N VAL A 21 11.15 -8.76 16.60
CA VAL A 21 10.61 -10.12 16.60
C VAL A 21 11.31 -10.99 15.57
N LEU A 22 11.56 -10.47 14.37
CA LEU A 22 12.29 -11.16 13.31
C LEU A 22 13.74 -11.43 13.70
N ALA A 23 14.43 -10.45 14.28
CA ALA A 23 15.81 -10.61 14.73
C ALA A 23 15.92 -11.66 15.84
N GLN A 24 14.99 -11.65 16.81
CA GLN A 24 14.92 -12.66 17.86
C GLN A 24 14.63 -14.05 17.30
N PHE A 25 13.73 -14.17 16.35
CA PHE A 25 13.40 -15.44 15.70
C PHE A 25 14.61 -16.01 14.94
N LYS A 26 15.26 -15.21 14.07
CA LYS A 26 16.47 -15.62 13.35
C LYS A 26 17.60 -16.03 14.28
N ARG A 27 17.75 -15.33 15.41
CA ARG A 27 18.73 -15.68 16.45
C ARG A 27 18.41 -17.04 17.10
N ILE A 28 17.19 -17.23 17.59
CA ILE A 28 16.79 -18.45 18.30
C ILE A 28 16.86 -19.67 17.38
N THR A 29 16.40 -19.57 16.15
CA THR A 29 16.44 -20.68 15.20
C THR A 29 17.87 -21.00 14.75
N GLY A 30 18.70 -19.98 14.53
CA GLY A 30 20.12 -20.17 14.18
C GLY A 30 20.95 -20.77 15.31
N GLU A 31 20.85 -20.22 16.51
CA GLU A 31 21.59 -20.70 17.70
C GLU A 31 21.24 -22.14 18.06
N ASN A 32 19.99 -22.53 17.91
CA ASN A 32 19.50 -23.85 18.24
C ASN A 32 19.47 -24.85 17.08
N LYS A 33 19.97 -24.43 15.88
CA LYS A 33 19.97 -25.22 14.63
C LYS A 33 18.58 -25.81 14.32
N ILE A 34 17.54 -25.00 14.57
CA ILE A 34 16.15 -25.41 14.32
C ILE A 34 15.91 -25.32 12.82
N THR A 35 15.78 -26.47 12.18
CA THR A 35 15.49 -26.59 10.74
C THR A 35 14.03 -26.92 10.47
N ARG A 36 13.27 -27.24 11.51
CA ARG A 36 11.84 -27.57 11.42
C ARG A 36 11.13 -27.22 12.72
N ILE A 37 10.02 -26.50 12.64
CA ILE A 37 9.19 -26.09 13.78
C ILE A 37 7.86 -26.85 13.68
N ALA A 38 7.72 -27.92 14.48
CA ALA A 38 6.51 -28.72 14.69
C ALA A 38 5.95 -29.55 13.51
N GLU A 39 4.88 -30.28 13.78
CA GLU A 39 4.22 -31.21 12.86
C GLU A 39 3.36 -30.47 11.86
N GLY A 40 3.84 -30.29 10.66
CA GLY A 40 3.11 -29.62 9.58
C GLY A 40 3.91 -28.51 8.90
N ASP A 41 3.24 -27.67 8.15
CA ASP A 41 3.82 -26.63 7.28
C ASP A 41 4.13 -25.32 8.04
N GLU A 42 4.41 -25.39 9.35
CA GLU A 42 4.58 -24.19 10.19
C GLU A 42 5.86 -23.42 9.85
N TYR A 43 6.89 -24.12 9.34
CA TYR A 43 8.11 -23.46 8.87
C TYR A 43 7.84 -22.64 7.61
N GLY A 44 7.06 -23.17 6.68
CA GLY A 44 6.63 -22.43 5.48
C GLY A 44 5.70 -21.25 5.80
N ASN A 45 4.91 -21.33 6.86
CA ASN A 45 4.09 -20.23 7.34
C ASN A 45 4.95 -19.15 8.02
N MET A 46 6.03 -19.55 8.72
CA MET A 46 6.96 -18.60 9.32
C MET A 46 7.82 -17.90 8.26
N ASP A 47 8.27 -18.60 7.22
CA ASP A 47 8.95 -17.97 6.08
C ASP A 47 8.05 -16.95 5.39
N LYS A 48 6.78 -17.27 5.19
CA LYS A 48 5.80 -16.30 4.66
C LYS A 48 5.60 -15.10 5.59
N PHE A 49 5.59 -15.33 6.91
CA PHE A 49 5.51 -14.26 7.90
C PHE A 49 6.77 -13.37 7.86
N ILE A 50 7.96 -13.98 7.79
CA ILE A 50 9.24 -13.29 7.67
C ILE A 50 9.28 -12.47 6.38
N GLN A 51 8.95 -13.08 5.24
CA GLN A 51 8.86 -12.40 3.95
C GLN A 51 7.83 -11.27 3.98
N GLY A 52 6.69 -11.48 4.61
CA GLY A 52 5.68 -10.43 4.81
C GLY A 52 6.20 -9.27 5.68
N ALA A 53 6.96 -9.56 6.74
CA ALA A 53 7.58 -8.53 7.58
C ALA A 53 8.70 -7.78 6.85
N GLU A 54 9.52 -8.45 6.06
CA GLU A 54 10.55 -7.84 5.20
C GLU A 54 9.91 -7.00 4.08
N LEU A 55 8.84 -7.50 3.46
CA LEU A 55 8.05 -6.74 2.49
C LEU A 55 7.43 -5.48 3.12
N SER A 56 6.89 -5.57 4.33
CA SER A 56 6.29 -4.43 5.02
C SER A 56 7.29 -3.34 5.40
N GLN A 57 8.59 -3.65 5.51
CA GLN A 57 9.65 -2.65 5.67
C GLN A 57 9.97 -1.90 4.38
N GLN A 58 9.78 -2.55 3.25
CA GLN A 58 10.10 -2.04 1.92
C GLN A 58 8.88 -1.43 1.22
N PHE A 59 7.69 -2.01 1.43
CA PHE A 59 6.45 -1.61 0.80
C PHE A 59 5.54 -0.87 1.78
N TYR A 60 4.86 0.15 1.29
CA TYR A 60 3.75 0.77 1.99
C TYR A 60 2.47 0.00 1.70
N THR A 61 2.03 -0.80 2.68
CA THR A 61 0.94 -1.78 2.54
C THR A 61 -0.38 -1.33 3.15
N ASP A 62 -0.35 -0.35 4.05
CA ASP A 62 -1.53 0.14 4.78
C ASP A 62 -1.98 1.48 4.21
N TRP A 63 -3.21 1.53 3.74
CA TRP A 63 -3.77 2.70 3.09
C TRP A 63 -5.23 2.94 3.48
N TRP A 64 -5.64 4.19 3.51
CA TRP A 64 -7.02 4.56 3.31
C TRP A 64 -7.29 4.57 1.82
N VAL A 65 -8.39 3.91 1.37
CA VAL A 65 -8.74 3.81 -0.04
C VAL A 65 -10.17 4.27 -0.28
N ILE A 66 -10.41 4.92 -1.42
CA ILE A 66 -11.74 5.37 -1.83
C ILE A 66 -11.89 5.29 -3.34
N GLY A 67 -13.07 4.85 -3.77
CA GLY A 67 -13.46 4.71 -5.17
C GLY A 67 -14.65 3.74 -5.32
N PRO A 68 -15.05 3.43 -6.55
CA PRO A 68 -14.48 3.93 -7.80
C PRO A 68 -15.07 5.29 -8.22
N PHE A 69 -14.30 6.08 -8.95
CA PHE A 69 -14.75 7.28 -9.65
C PHE A 69 -14.67 7.08 -11.16
N ASP A 70 -15.35 7.92 -11.92
CA ASP A 70 -15.42 7.76 -13.37
C ASP A 70 -14.10 8.03 -14.11
N ASN A 71 -13.82 7.22 -15.14
CA ASN A 71 -12.69 7.38 -16.07
C ASN A 71 -13.14 7.36 -17.54
N GLU A 72 -14.36 7.78 -17.82
CA GLU A 72 -14.81 7.85 -19.20
C GLU A 72 -13.89 8.71 -20.07
N ASN A 73 -13.67 8.22 -21.29
CA ASN A 73 -12.77 8.85 -22.26
C ASN A 73 -11.35 9.10 -21.72
N LEU A 74 -10.88 8.30 -20.75
CA LEU A 74 -9.56 8.39 -20.12
C LEU A 74 -9.29 9.72 -19.43
N LYS A 75 -10.34 10.42 -18.98
CA LYS A 75 -10.23 11.72 -18.33
C LYS A 75 -10.16 11.64 -16.81
N GLY A 76 -10.49 10.47 -16.23
CA GLY A 76 -10.55 10.30 -14.79
C GLY A 76 -9.25 10.66 -14.08
N LEU A 77 -8.09 10.29 -14.66
CA LEU A 77 -6.80 10.58 -14.04
C LEU A 77 -6.55 12.10 -13.89
N VAL A 78 -6.99 12.92 -14.85
CA VAL A 78 -6.81 14.38 -14.82
C VAL A 78 -7.99 15.13 -14.19
N THR A 79 -9.16 14.51 -14.08
CA THR A 79 -10.33 15.10 -13.43
C THR A 79 -10.12 15.19 -11.93
N VAL A 80 -10.39 16.35 -11.34
CA VAL A 80 -10.28 16.56 -9.90
C VAL A 80 -11.55 16.06 -9.21
N PHE A 81 -11.40 15.03 -8.35
CA PHE A 81 -12.49 14.53 -7.51
C PHE A 81 -12.32 15.00 -6.05
N THR A 82 -13.32 14.73 -5.23
CA THR A 82 -13.35 15.13 -3.81
C THR A 82 -12.12 14.71 -3.01
N PRO A 83 -11.54 13.48 -3.18
CA PRO A 83 -10.35 13.05 -2.45
C PRO A 83 -9.10 13.93 -2.61
N GLU A 84 -9.02 14.69 -3.70
CA GLU A 84 -7.91 15.64 -3.91
C GLU A 84 -8.08 16.95 -3.14
N LYS A 85 -9.30 17.25 -2.70
CA LYS A 85 -9.65 18.52 -2.03
C LYS A 85 -9.72 18.37 -0.52
N GLU A 86 -10.19 17.21 -0.05
CA GLU A 86 -10.45 16.97 1.37
C GLU A 86 -10.23 15.51 1.73
N PHE A 87 -9.90 15.27 2.99
CA PHE A 87 -9.83 13.94 3.58
C PHE A 87 -10.71 13.89 4.81
N ASP A 88 -11.84 13.22 4.70
CA ASP A 88 -12.77 12.99 5.80
C ASP A 88 -13.29 11.54 5.71
N THR A 89 -12.91 10.72 6.67
CA THR A 89 -13.26 9.29 6.70
C THR A 89 -14.73 9.05 7.08
N ALA A 90 -15.40 10.03 7.66
CA ALA A 90 -16.83 9.94 7.98
C ALA A 90 -17.73 10.36 6.80
N LYS A 91 -17.16 11.07 5.82
CA LYS A 91 -17.91 11.63 4.69
C LYS A 91 -18.15 10.62 3.59
N THR A 92 -19.37 10.57 3.12
CA THR A 92 -19.75 9.87 1.88
C THR A 92 -19.72 10.84 0.71
N VAL A 93 -19.15 10.42 -0.41
CA VAL A 93 -19.11 11.21 -1.66
C VAL A 93 -19.69 10.39 -2.82
N ILE A 94 -20.05 11.05 -3.90
CA ILE A 94 -20.58 10.39 -5.08
C ILE A 94 -19.42 9.89 -5.95
N GLY A 95 -19.40 8.59 -6.19
CA GLY A 95 -18.49 7.90 -7.08
C GLY A 95 -19.07 7.68 -8.48
N LYS A 96 -18.53 6.67 -9.19
CA LYS A 96 -19.00 6.28 -10.51
C LYS A 96 -20.46 5.87 -10.48
N ASP A 97 -21.19 6.21 -11.57
CA ASP A 97 -22.61 5.86 -11.78
C ASP A 97 -23.53 6.30 -10.63
N GLY A 98 -23.15 7.33 -9.88
CA GLY A 98 -23.92 7.87 -8.77
C GLY A 98 -23.85 7.04 -7.48
N VAL A 99 -22.98 6.03 -7.42
CA VAL A 99 -22.79 5.19 -6.22
C VAL A 99 -22.11 5.99 -5.12
N SER A 100 -22.65 5.90 -3.90
CA SER A 100 -22.01 6.50 -2.73
C SER A 100 -20.78 5.71 -2.31
N VAL A 101 -19.65 6.40 -2.16
CA VAL A 101 -18.36 5.83 -1.73
C VAL A 101 -17.82 6.59 -0.52
N GLN A 102 -17.04 5.88 0.30
CA GLN A 102 -16.44 6.40 1.53
C GLN A 102 -15.03 5.84 1.68
N TRP A 103 -14.15 6.56 2.37
CA TRP A 103 -12.83 6.06 2.72
C TRP A 103 -12.94 4.82 3.60
N LYS A 104 -12.16 3.80 3.27
CA LYS A 104 -12.02 2.58 4.07
C LYS A 104 -10.55 2.19 4.21
N GLN A 105 -10.20 1.56 5.31
CA GLN A 105 -8.85 1.01 5.50
C GLN A 105 -8.68 -0.25 4.65
N TYR A 106 -7.50 -0.40 4.10
CA TYR A 106 -7.07 -1.59 3.36
C TYR A 106 -5.58 -1.86 3.62
N SER A 107 -5.26 -3.13 3.80
CA SER A 107 -3.88 -3.60 4.01
C SER A 107 -3.64 -4.87 3.21
N ASP A 108 -2.51 -4.94 2.51
CA ASP A 108 -2.01 -6.18 1.92
C ASP A 108 -0.52 -6.35 2.25
N HIS A 109 -0.25 -7.22 3.22
CA HIS A 109 1.10 -7.52 3.68
C HIS A 109 1.73 -8.72 2.95
N THR A 110 1.04 -9.32 1.99
CA THR A 110 1.51 -10.54 1.31
C THR A 110 2.26 -10.27 0.02
N SER A 111 1.77 -9.32 -0.79
CA SER A 111 2.36 -8.99 -2.09
C SER A 111 2.94 -7.58 -2.16
N GLY A 112 2.54 -6.70 -1.25
CA GLY A 112 2.84 -5.27 -1.33
C GLY A 112 2.07 -4.55 -2.44
N TYR A 113 1.20 -5.25 -3.19
CA TYR A 113 0.37 -4.68 -4.25
C TYR A 113 -0.97 -4.25 -3.72
N ILE A 114 -1.32 -2.99 -3.89
CA ILE A 114 -2.65 -2.48 -3.56
C ILE A 114 -3.56 -2.71 -4.75
N ASP A 115 -4.31 -3.81 -4.71
CA ASP A 115 -5.17 -4.30 -5.81
C ASP A 115 -6.56 -3.67 -5.72
N PHE A 116 -6.74 -2.55 -6.41
CA PHE A 116 -8.03 -1.86 -6.47
C PHE A 116 -9.13 -2.68 -7.13
N ALA A 117 -8.78 -3.60 -8.05
CA ALA A 117 -9.77 -4.45 -8.70
C ALA A 117 -10.41 -5.46 -7.73
N ARG A 118 -9.71 -5.82 -6.65
CA ARG A 118 -10.28 -6.63 -5.55
C ARG A 118 -11.07 -5.80 -4.54
N ILE A 119 -10.77 -4.50 -4.47
CA ILE A 119 -11.34 -3.62 -3.46
C ILE A 119 -12.64 -2.99 -3.92
N PHE A 120 -12.74 -2.65 -5.20
CA PHE A 120 -13.82 -1.85 -5.77
C PHE A 120 -14.57 -2.55 -6.90
N ASN A 121 -15.87 -2.24 -6.99
CA ASN A 121 -16.75 -2.64 -8.09
C ASN A 121 -17.66 -1.45 -8.44
N PRO A 122 -17.80 -1.06 -9.74
CA PRO A 122 -17.13 -1.64 -10.91
C PRO A 122 -15.62 -1.37 -10.92
N SER A 123 -14.89 -2.19 -11.70
CA SER A 123 -13.43 -2.14 -11.83
C SER A 123 -12.96 -1.81 -13.26
N GLU A 124 -13.86 -1.31 -14.11
CA GLU A 124 -13.55 -0.91 -15.48
C GLU A 124 -13.90 0.56 -15.73
N ASN A 125 -13.04 1.25 -16.49
CA ASN A 125 -13.18 2.68 -16.78
C ASN A 125 -13.32 3.52 -15.50
N VAL A 126 -12.42 3.33 -14.57
CA VAL A 126 -12.47 3.89 -13.22
C VAL A 126 -11.13 4.45 -12.77
N VAL A 127 -11.19 5.32 -11.77
CA VAL A 127 -10.04 5.72 -10.95
C VAL A 127 -10.37 5.51 -9.48
N ALA A 128 -9.35 5.27 -8.67
CA ALA A 128 -9.46 5.27 -7.22
C ALA A 128 -8.26 5.96 -6.58
N TYR A 129 -8.42 6.24 -5.30
CA TYR A 129 -7.41 6.89 -4.50
C TYR A 129 -6.97 6.00 -3.35
N ALA A 130 -5.70 6.17 -2.98
CA ALA A 130 -5.14 5.67 -1.73
C ALA A 130 -4.43 6.82 -1.01
N ARG A 131 -4.64 6.93 0.30
CA ARG A 131 -4.03 7.97 1.14
C ARG A 131 -3.37 7.37 2.36
N ARG A 132 -2.21 7.92 2.71
CA ARG A 132 -1.43 7.50 3.85
C ARG A 132 -0.70 8.67 4.49
N THR A 133 -0.62 8.67 5.82
CA THR A 133 0.29 9.55 6.57
C THR A 133 1.58 8.80 6.89
N VAL A 134 2.71 9.45 6.66
CA VAL A 134 4.06 9.00 7.04
C VAL A 134 4.64 9.97 8.06
N VAL A 135 5.09 9.44 9.20
CA VAL A 135 5.69 10.25 10.26
C VAL A 135 7.21 10.16 10.19
N MET A 136 7.89 11.30 10.15
CA MET A 136 9.35 11.39 10.09
C MET A 136 9.90 11.99 11.37
N ASP A 137 10.97 11.41 11.92
CA ASP A 137 11.67 11.93 13.10
C ASP A 137 12.45 13.21 12.81
N SER A 138 12.91 13.36 11.58
CA SER A 138 13.62 14.53 11.09
C SER A 138 13.29 14.81 9.62
N ALA A 139 13.50 16.05 9.19
CA ALA A 139 13.38 16.39 7.78
C ALA A 139 14.50 15.75 6.97
N LYS A 140 14.14 15.02 5.89
CA LYS A 140 15.11 14.40 4.96
C LYS A 140 14.50 14.23 3.57
N ASN A 141 15.34 14.07 2.57
CA ASN A 141 14.92 13.59 1.27
C ASN A 141 14.71 12.07 1.33
N VAL A 142 13.57 11.61 0.82
CA VAL A 142 13.25 10.19 0.72
C VAL A 142 13.03 9.84 -0.74
N GLN A 143 13.57 8.72 -1.18
CA GLN A 143 13.31 8.19 -2.50
C GLN A 143 12.18 7.17 -2.42
N PHE A 144 11.13 7.40 -3.19
CA PHE A 144 10.03 6.46 -3.36
C PHE A 144 10.08 5.78 -4.71
N GLY A 145 9.71 4.49 -4.72
CA GLY A 145 9.46 3.70 -5.91
C GLY A 145 7.96 3.46 -6.08
N ILE A 146 7.45 3.74 -7.27
CA ILE A 146 6.05 3.54 -7.62
C ILE A 146 5.97 2.62 -8.83
N GLY A 147 5.07 1.64 -8.79
CA GLY A 147 4.71 0.83 -9.94
C GLY A 147 3.20 0.78 -10.07
N SER A 148 2.65 1.14 -11.21
CA SER A 148 1.20 1.22 -11.40
C SER A 148 0.71 0.40 -12.57
N ASN A 149 -0.50 -0.07 -12.45
CA ASN A 149 -1.32 -0.61 -13.53
C ASN A 149 -2.60 0.25 -13.59
N ASP A 150 -2.85 1.09 -14.51
CA ASP A 150 -2.14 1.70 -15.62
C ASP A 150 -1.49 3.04 -15.19
N GLY A 151 -2.15 4.18 -15.46
CA GLY A 151 -1.67 5.52 -15.11
C GLY A 151 -1.73 5.81 -13.61
N VAL A 152 -0.90 6.74 -13.17
CA VAL A 152 -0.81 7.12 -11.75
C VAL A 152 -0.47 8.58 -11.57
N ARG A 153 -1.06 9.20 -10.56
CA ARG A 153 -0.66 10.49 -9.99
C ARG A 153 -0.35 10.33 -8.50
N VAL A 154 0.72 10.98 -8.06
CA VAL A 154 1.12 10.99 -6.65
C VAL A 154 1.32 12.42 -6.18
N TRP A 155 0.72 12.73 -5.04
CA TRP A 155 0.94 13.97 -4.32
C TRP A 155 1.62 13.67 -2.98
N VAL A 156 2.54 14.53 -2.58
CA VAL A 156 3.15 14.53 -1.25
C VAL A 156 2.95 15.92 -0.64
N ASN A 157 2.32 15.97 0.52
CA ASN A 157 1.96 17.22 1.20
C ASN A 157 1.21 18.20 0.26
N GLY A 158 0.29 17.70 -0.55
CA GLY A 158 -0.51 18.45 -1.51
C GLY A 158 0.20 18.86 -2.80
N LYS A 159 1.52 18.59 -2.94
CA LYS A 159 2.28 18.87 -4.16
C LYS A 159 2.28 17.64 -5.07
N LEU A 160 1.87 17.80 -6.33
CA LEU A 160 1.99 16.75 -7.36
C LEU A 160 3.48 16.48 -7.63
N VAL A 161 3.91 15.23 -7.41
CA VAL A 161 5.32 14.80 -7.53
C VAL A 161 5.51 13.72 -8.60
N LEU A 162 4.44 13.08 -9.03
CA LEU A 162 4.44 12.12 -10.14
C LEU A 162 3.14 12.25 -10.92
N ASP A 163 3.24 12.31 -12.26
CA ASP A 163 2.12 12.25 -13.21
C ASP A 163 2.51 11.34 -14.37
N ARG A 164 1.84 10.19 -14.49
CA ARG A 164 2.06 9.22 -15.55
C ARG A 164 0.73 8.81 -16.17
N GLN A 165 0.51 9.21 -17.41
CA GLN A 165 -0.60 8.74 -18.25
C GLN A 165 -0.05 7.65 -19.16
N VAL A 166 -0.20 6.39 -18.78
CA VAL A 166 0.44 5.26 -19.46
C VAL A 166 -0.42 4.01 -19.31
N ALA A 167 -0.42 3.14 -20.33
CA ALA A 167 -1.02 1.82 -20.26
C ALA A 167 0.10 0.79 -20.04
N ARG A 168 0.15 0.18 -18.85
CA ARG A 168 1.21 -0.75 -18.48
C ARG A 168 0.78 -1.73 -17.38
N ARG A 169 1.57 -2.78 -17.18
CA ARG A 169 1.48 -3.62 -15.98
C ARG A 169 2.37 -3.04 -14.89
N ALA A 170 1.90 -3.07 -13.66
CA ALA A 170 2.67 -2.62 -12.52
C ALA A 170 3.97 -3.44 -12.35
N GLN A 171 5.09 -2.76 -12.22
CA GLN A 171 6.38 -3.31 -11.83
C GLN A 171 6.89 -2.54 -10.61
N VAL A 172 7.51 -3.25 -9.67
CA VAL A 172 8.06 -2.61 -8.47
C VAL A 172 9.14 -1.61 -8.86
N ASN A 173 9.09 -0.39 -8.28
CA ASN A 173 10.08 0.67 -8.49
C ASN A 173 10.24 1.14 -9.96
N GLU A 174 9.20 1.03 -10.76
CA GLU A 174 9.23 1.42 -12.17
C GLU A 174 9.42 2.94 -12.36
N ASP A 175 8.70 3.75 -11.56
CA ASP A 175 8.95 5.17 -11.42
C ASP A 175 9.66 5.44 -10.09
N LYS A 176 10.70 6.26 -10.10
CA LYS A 176 11.44 6.68 -8.90
C LYS A 176 11.36 8.18 -8.75
N ILE A 177 10.99 8.62 -7.54
CA ILE A 177 10.91 10.04 -7.20
C ILE A 177 11.64 10.30 -5.89
N THR A 178 12.33 11.43 -5.81
CA THR A 178 12.93 11.90 -4.55
C THR A 178 12.19 13.13 -4.08
N VAL A 179 11.65 13.08 -2.87
CA VAL A 179 10.84 14.16 -2.31
C VAL A 179 11.35 14.57 -0.93
N PRO A 180 11.33 15.86 -0.61
CA PRO A 180 11.64 16.32 0.74
C PRO A 180 10.44 16.03 1.66
N LEU A 181 10.67 15.24 2.71
CA LEU A 181 9.73 15.06 3.79
C LEU A 181 10.13 15.95 4.98
N ARG A 182 9.13 16.56 5.62
CA ARG A 182 9.32 17.36 6.84
C ARG A 182 9.32 16.46 8.08
N LYS A 183 9.88 16.94 9.17
CA LYS A 183 9.69 16.32 10.48
C LYS A 183 8.20 16.30 10.85
N GLY A 184 7.76 15.21 11.46
CA GLY A 184 6.35 14.97 11.78
C GLY A 184 5.58 14.36 10.60
N GLU A 185 4.30 14.64 10.54
CA GLU A 185 3.39 14.03 9.57
C GLU A 185 3.58 14.55 8.16
N ASN A 186 3.62 13.61 7.22
CA ASN A 186 3.63 13.87 5.78
C ASN A 186 2.49 13.07 5.14
N ASP A 187 1.73 13.74 4.31
CA ASP A 187 0.59 13.17 3.62
C ASP A 187 0.98 12.69 2.23
N ILE A 188 0.63 11.47 1.89
CA ILE A 188 0.81 10.88 0.57
C ILE A 188 -0.56 10.51 0.02
N LEU A 189 -0.90 11.05 -1.17
CA LEU A 189 -2.09 10.70 -1.92
C LEU A 189 -1.68 10.09 -3.25
N VAL A 190 -2.20 8.91 -3.54
CA VAL A 190 -2.05 8.20 -4.82
C VAL A 190 -3.40 8.13 -5.51
N LYS A 191 -3.43 8.37 -6.80
CA LYS A 191 -4.57 8.15 -7.70
C LYS A 191 -4.12 7.24 -8.81
N ALA A 192 -4.81 6.12 -9.03
CA ALA A 192 -4.51 5.23 -10.15
C ALA A 192 -5.78 5.00 -10.98
N ASP A 193 -5.61 5.02 -12.31
CA ASP A 193 -6.67 4.72 -13.24
C ASP A 193 -6.61 3.28 -13.74
N GLN A 194 -7.69 2.83 -14.31
CA GLN A 194 -7.82 1.53 -14.95
C GLN A 194 -8.22 1.72 -16.40
N LEU A 195 -7.38 1.20 -17.29
CA LEU A 195 -7.64 1.17 -18.72
C LEU A 195 -8.01 -0.22 -19.19
N LYS A 196 -7.23 -1.25 -18.80
CA LYS A 196 -7.46 -2.66 -19.18
C LYS A 196 -6.92 -3.62 -18.14
N ARG A 197 -7.73 -4.60 -17.75
CA ARG A 197 -7.40 -5.79 -16.91
C ARG A 197 -7.07 -5.48 -15.46
N GLY A 198 -5.79 -5.35 -15.09
CA GLY A 198 -5.40 -5.09 -13.70
C GLY A 198 -5.64 -3.63 -13.30
N TRP A 199 -5.68 -3.36 -11.99
CA TRP A 199 -5.85 -2.01 -11.46
C TRP A 199 -5.28 -1.92 -10.05
N GLY A 200 -4.23 -1.12 -9.88
CA GLY A 200 -3.59 -0.96 -8.60
C GLY A 200 -2.15 -0.49 -8.70
N PHE A 201 -1.42 -0.55 -7.59
CA PHE A 201 -0.06 -0.03 -7.54
C PHE A 201 0.79 -0.69 -6.46
N TYR A 202 2.11 -0.58 -6.64
CA TYR A 202 3.14 -0.73 -5.60
C TYR A 202 3.61 0.64 -5.15
N PHE A 203 3.91 0.78 -3.86
CA PHE A 203 4.56 1.97 -3.30
C PHE A 203 5.62 1.55 -2.29
N THR A 204 6.86 1.94 -2.52
CA THR A 204 8.02 1.54 -1.71
C THR A 204 8.81 2.75 -1.24
N GLU A 205 9.53 2.60 -0.12
CA GLU A 205 10.64 3.47 0.24
C GLU A 205 11.94 2.79 -0.23
N ILE A 206 12.68 3.45 -1.11
CA ILE A 206 13.98 2.97 -1.62
C ILE A 206 15.06 3.45 -0.65
N GLN A 207 15.81 2.50 -0.10
CA GLN A 207 16.93 2.78 0.81
C GLN A 207 18.22 3.07 0.05
#